data_19da2971715c563eb4b8824b260f5ac6
#
_entry.id   19da2971715c563eb4b8824b260f5ac6
#
_cell.length_a   1.000
_cell.length_b   1.000
_cell.length_c   1.000
_cell.angle_alpha   90.00
_cell.angle_beta   90.00
_cell.angle_gamma   90.00
#
_symmetry.space_group_name_H-M   'P 1'
#
loop_
_entity.id
_entity.type
_entity.pdbx_description
1 polymer ?
#
loop_
_entity_poly.entity_id
_entity_poly.type
_entity_poly.pdbx_seq_one_letter_code
_entity_poly.pdbx_strand_id
1 'polypeptide(L)'
;MSKVPRELFIPPNLRDYAYVDTPLPIGYGQTISAPHMVALMTEALDPREGDKVLEVGTGSGYQAAILAEIVGDSGHVYTIEIVKELVEFARENLRRAGYLNRVTVIYGDGTLGYEAEAPYDRIIVTAAAPEIPKPLID
;
A
#
# COMPACT_ATOMS: atom_id res chain seq x y z
N MET A 1 -3.72 12.94 1.28
CA MET A 1 -3.86 12.10 2.49
C MET A 1 -5.12 12.41 3.28
N SER A 2 -5.60 13.64 3.26
CA SER A 2 -6.81 14.02 4.01
C SER A 2 -8.08 13.31 3.51
N LYS A 3 -8.12 12.86 2.25
CA LYS A 3 -9.28 12.15 1.68
C LYS A 3 -9.33 10.67 2.04
N VAL A 4 -8.24 10.10 2.52
CA VAL A 4 -8.18 8.69 2.88
C VAL A 4 -8.35 8.54 4.39
N PRO A 5 -9.41 7.85 4.86
CA PRO A 5 -9.64 7.71 6.30
C PRO A 5 -8.68 6.68 6.91
N ARG A 6 -7.55 7.18 7.41
CA ARG A 6 -6.48 6.34 7.97
C ARG A 6 -6.99 5.40 9.08
N GLU A 7 -7.97 5.84 9.87
CA GLU A 7 -8.53 5.05 10.96
C GLU A 7 -9.16 3.73 10.50
N LEU A 8 -9.54 3.63 9.23
CA LEU A 8 -10.08 2.37 8.67
C LEU A 8 -8.99 1.35 8.35
N PHE A 9 -7.71 1.77 8.41
CA PHE A 9 -6.56 0.93 8.04
C PHE A 9 -5.75 0.46 9.23
N ILE A 10 -6.25 0.68 10.45
CA ILE A 10 -5.58 0.25 11.68
C ILE A 10 -6.55 -0.58 12.53
N PRO A 11 -6.02 -1.42 13.46
CA PRO A 11 -6.88 -2.19 14.36
C PRO A 11 -7.79 -1.27 15.18
N PRO A 12 -9.05 -1.70 15.46
CA PRO A 12 -10.01 -0.85 16.17
C PRO A 12 -9.53 -0.29 17.50
N ASN A 13 -8.72 -1.06 18.25
CA ASN A 13 -8.20 -0.62 19.54
C ASN A 13 -7.14 0.49 19.44
N LEU A 14 -6.65 0.79 18.23
CA LEU A 14 -5.63 1.81 18.02
C LEU A 14 -6.16 3.02 17.23
N ARG A 15 -7.46 3.05 16.91
CA ARG A 15 -8.03 4.11 16.07
C ARG A 15 -7.87 5.50 16.65
N ASP A 16 -7.84 5.64 17.98
CA ASP A 16 -7.62 6.94 18.62
C ASP A 16 -6.24 7.52 18.33
N TYR A 17 -5.30 6.66 17.91
CA TYR A 17 -3.93 7.06 17.57
C TYR A 17 -3.69 7.19 16.07
N ALA A 18 -4.75 7.08 15.26
CA ALA A 18 -4.63 6.97 13.79
C ALA A 18 -3.82 8.10 13.15
N TYR A 19 -3.95 9.32 13.66
CA TYR A 19 -3.32 10.49 13.07
C TYR A 19 -2.13 11.01 13.88
N VAL A 20 -1.70 10.27 14.90
CA VAL A 20 -0.46 10.56 15.61
C VAL A 20 0.70 10.19 14.69
N ASP A 21 1.70 11.07 14.57
CA ASP A 21 2.82 10.86 13.65
C ASP A 21 3.82 9.83 14.19
N THR A 22 3.37 8.58 14.22
CA THR A 22 4.15 7.43 14.68
C THR A 22 3.67 6.18 13.97
N PRO A 23 4.55 5.16 13.76
CA PRO A 23 4.10 3.87 13.27
C PRO A 23 3.22 3.18 14.30
N LEU A 24 2.23 2.43 13.84
CA LEU A 24 1.34 1.67 14.71
C LEU A 24 1.36 0.19 14.32
N PRO A 25 1.29 -0.73 15.30
CA PRO A 25 1.23 -2.16 14.98
C PRO A 25 -0.10 -2.52 14.35
N ILE A 26 -0.06 -3.37 13.31
CA ILE A 26 -1.25 -3.90 12.67
C ILE A 26 -1.37 -5.42 12.82
N GLY A 27 -0.47 -6.03 13.60
CA GLY A 27 -0.41 -7.48 13.80
C GLY A 27 0.61 -8.15 12.89
N TYR A 28 0.86 -9.45 13.17
CA TYR A 28 1.76 -10.28 12.37
C TYR A 28 3.18 -9.72 12.24
N GLY A 29 3.64 -8.95 13.26
CA GLY A 29 4.95 -8.33 13.25
C GLY A 29 5.09 -7.13 12.31
N GLN A 30 3.99 -6.62 11.79
CA GLN A 30 3.97 -5.51 10.84
C GLN A 30 3.44 -4.23 11.49
N THR A 31 3.78 -3.10 10.87
CA THR A 31 3.28 -1.78 11.29
C THR A 31 2.72 -1.02 10.09
N ILE A 32 1.83 -0.07 10.36
CA ILE A 32 1.48 0.98 9.42
C ILE A 32 2.45 2.13 9.64
N SER A 33 3.06 2.65 8.58
CA SER A 33 4.02 3.75 8.69
C SER A 33 3.35 5.01 9.23
N ALA A 34 4.13 5.86 9.92
CA ALA A 34 3.64 7.14 10.40
C ALA A 34 3.13 8.00 9.24
N PRO A 35 2.11 8.86 9.46
CA PRO A 35 1.58 9.69 8.36
C PRO A 35 2.63 10.50 7.64
N HIS A 36 3.59 11.06 8.34
CA HIS A 36 4.68 11.85 7.73
C HIS A 36 5.53 10.99 6.79
N MET A 37 5.87 9.77 7.20
CA MET A 37 6.66 8.86 6.38
C MET A 37 5.89 8.46 5.11
N VAL A 38 4.59 8.18 5.22
CA VAL A 38 3.75 7.86 4.08
C VAL A 38 3.74 9.04 3.09
N ALA A 39 3.62 10.25 3.59
CA ALA A 39 3.63 11.45 2.75
C ALA A 39 4.96 11.62 2.03
N LEU A 40 6.09 11.43 2.74
CA LEU A 40 7.42 11.52 2.14
C LEU A 40 7.64 10.47 1.05
N MET A 41 7.22 9.23 1.31
CA MET A 41 7.37 8.14 0.35
C MET A 41 6.51 8.40 -0.89
N THR A 42 5.30 8.90 -0.71
CA THR A 42 4.41 9.23 -1.82
C THR A 42 4.98 10.37 -2.65
N GLU A 43 5.51 11.41 -2.01
CA GLU A 43 6.13 12.53 -2.70
C GLU A 43 7.35 12.09 -3.50
N ALA A 44 8.20 11.23 -2.91
CA ALA A 44 9.39 10.71 -3.58
C ALA A 44 9.03 9.85 -4.79
N LEU A 45 7.96 9.07 -4.70
CA LEU A 45 7.47 8.23 -5.79
C LEU A 45 6.90 9.06 -6.92
N ASP A 46 6.29 10.20 -6.60
CA ASP A 46 5.69 11.15 -7.54
C ASP A 46 4.68 10.49 -8.50
N PRO A 47 3.69 9.75 -7.98
CA PRO A 47 2.71 9.11 -8.85
C PRO A 47 1.81 10.15 -9.51
N ARG A 48 1.33 9.85 -10.70
CA ARG A 48 0.51 10.75 -11.50
C ARG A 48 -0.83 10.12 -11.83
N GLU A 49 -1.80 10.96 -12.16
CA GLU A 49 -3.10 10.47 -12.62
C GLU A 49 -2.92 9.56 -13.83
N GLY A 50 -3.58 8.41 -13.80
CA GLY A 50 -3.49 7.42 -14.88
C GLY A 50 -2.35 6.43 -14.73
N ASP A 51 -1.46 6.60 -13.74
CA ASP A 51 -0.32 5.70 -13.56
C ASP A 51 -0.74 4.30 -13.14
N LYS A 52 0.07 3.34 -13.54
CA LYS A 52 0.00 1.95 -13.12
C LYS A 52 1.12 1.73 -12.11
N VAL A 53 0.76 1.49 -10.85
CA VAL A 53 1.70 1.43 -9.73
C VAL A 53 1.76 0.02 -9.16
N LEU A 54 2.96 -0.47 -8.89
CA LEU A 54 3.18 -1.70 -8.13
C LEU A 54 3.71 -1.36 -6.75
N GLU A 55 3.02 -1.85 -5.72
CA GLU A 55 3.47 -1.77 -4.34
C GLU A 55 3.88 -3.16 -3.85
N VAL A 56 5.03 -3.27 -3.22
CA VAL A 56 5.47 -4.49 -2.55
C VAL A 56 5.42 -4.26 -1.04
N GLY A 57 4.59 -5.03 -0.37
CA GLY A 57 4.35 -4.88 1.06
C GLY A 57 3.07 -4.11 1.34
N THR A 58 1.92 -4.77 1.15
CA THR A 58 0.60 -4.14 1.29
C THR A 58 0.31 -3.66 2.72
N GLY A 59 0.68 -4.47 3.70
CA GLY A 59 0.35 -4.18 5.11
C GLY A 59 -1.14 -3.97 5.31
N SER A 60 -1.51 -2.80 5.83
CA SER A 60 -2.91 -2.46 6.07
C SER A 60 -3.69 -2.04 4.82
N GLY A 61 -2.99 -1.72 3.73
CA GLY A 61 -3.57 -1.15 2.52
C GLY A 61 -3.63 0.37 2.50
N TYR A 62 -3.16 1.04 3.54
CA TYR A 62 -3.25 2.50 3.64
C TYR A 62 -2.47 3.22 2.53
N GLN A 63 -1.19 2.82 2.31
CA GLN A 63 -0.38 3.41 1.24
C GLN A 63 -1.03 3.17 -0.13
N ALA A 64 -1.55 1.96 -0.36
CA ALA A 64 -2.24 1.63 -1.61
C ALA A 64 -3.47 2.53 -1.83
N ALA A 65 -4.23 2.82 -0.77
CA ALA A 65 -5.38 3.70 -0.86
C ALA A 65 -4.96 5.13 -1.24
N ILE A 66 -3.87 5.63 -0.65
CA ILE A 66 -3.33 6.94 -1.00
C ILE A 66 -2.91 6.99 -2.46
N LEU A 67 -2.20 5.96 -2.93
CA LEU A 67 -1.79 5.87 -4.33
C LEU A 67 -2.99 5.81 -5.25
N ALA A 68 -4.04 5.04 -4.88
CA ALA A 68 -5.26 4.93 -5.67
C ALA A 68 -5.98 6.28 -5.80
N GLU A 69 -5.97 7.08 -4.73
CA GLU A 69 -6.57 8.42 -4.77
C GLU A 69 -5.85 9.32 -5.78
N ILE A 70 -4.53 9.19 -5.87
CA ILE A 70 -3.70 10.00 -6.77
C ILE A 70 -3.86 9.56 -8.23
N VAL A 71 -3.78 8.25 -8.50
CA VAL A 71 -3.85 7.75 -9.88
C VAL A 71 -5.25 7.84 -10.47
N GLY A 72 -6.27 7.90 -9.64
CA GLY A 72 -7.66 8.09 -10.07
C GLY A 72 -8.24 6.88 -10.81
N ASP A 73 -9.39 7.10 -11.45
CA ASP A 73 -10.11 6.03 -12.14
C ASP A 73 -9.41 5.55 -13.40
N SER A 74 -8.53 6.36 -13.97
CA SER A 74 -7.77 5.99 -15.18
C SER A 74 -6.48 5.21 -14.85
N GLY A 75 -6.07 5.19 -13.57
CA GLY A 75 -4.91 4.44 -13.12
C GLY A 75 -5.30 3.20 -12.33
N HIS A 76 -4.30 2.46 -11.86
CA HIS A 76 -4.53 1.29 -11.02
C HIS A 76 -3.33 1.01 -10.14
N VAL A 77 -3.58 0.45 -8.95
CA VAL A 77 -2.54 0.05 -7.99
C VAL A 77 -2.60 -1.46 -7.82
N TYR A 78 -1.46 -2.11 -8.06
CA TYR A 78 -1.27 -3.53 -7.78
C TYR A 78 -0.38 -3.63 -6.55
N THR A 79 -0.82 -4.33 -5.53
CA THR A 79 -0.09 -4.43 -4.27
C THR A 79 0.05 -5.89 -3.86
N ILE A 80 1.27 -6.29 -3.48
CA ILE A 80 1.61 -7.68 -3.17
C ILE A 80 1.94 -7.82 -1.70
N GLU A 81 1.37 -8.83 -1.05
CA GLU A 81 1.60 -9.13 0.36
C GLU A 81 1.87 -10.62 0.54
N ILE A 82 2.92 -10.95 1.29
CA ILE A 82 3.30 -12.34 1.57
C ILE A 82 2.57 -12.93 2.78
N VAL A 83 2.04 -12.08 3.66
CA VAL A 83 1.30 -12.52 4.84
C VAL A 83 -0.18 -12.61 4.50
N LYS A 84 -0.73 -13.83 4.43
CA LYS A 84 -2.11 -14.07 4.00
C LYS A 84 -3.14 -13.29 4.80
N GLU A 85 -2.97 -13.25 6.11
CA GLU A 85 -3.90 -12.55 7.02
C GLU A 85 -3.91 -11.05 6.77
N LEU A 86 -2.77 -10.49 6.37
CA LEU A 86 -2.68 -9.06 6.00
C LEU A 86 -3.34 -8.81 4.65
N VAL A 87 -3.30 -9.78 3.73
CA VAL A 87 -4.03 -9.66 2.46
C VAL A 87 -5.52 -9.47 2.73
N GLU A 88 -6.08 -10.30 3.61
CA GLU A 88 -7.50 -10.21 3.97
C GLU A 88 -7.82 -8.92 4.72
N PHE A 89 -6.95 -8.51 5.65
CA PHE A 89 -7.09 -7.26 6.40
C PHE A 89 -7.09 -6.05 5.45
N ALA A 90 -6.12 -6.00 4.54
CA ALA A 90 -6.02 -4.90 3.58
C ALA A 90 -7.22 -4.86 2.63
N ARG A 91 -7.66 -6.00 2.12
CA ARG A 91 -8.84 -6.08 1.24
C ARG A 91 -10.08 -5.53 1.94
N GLU A 92 -10.30 -5.93 3.18
CA GLU A 92 -11.45 -5.46 3.93
C GLU A 92 -11.37 -3.96 4.20
N ASN A 93 -10.18 -3.45 4.55
CA ASN A 93 -9.97 -2.02 4.78
C ASN A 93 -10.23 -1.21 3.51
N LEU A 94 -9.69 -1.68 2.37
CA LEU A 94 -9.88 -1.02 1.08
C LEU A 94 -11.34 -1.09 0.62
N ARG A 95 -12.03 -2.19 0.89
CA ARG A 95 -13.45 -2.32 0.58
C ARG A 95 -14.27 -1.30 1.34
N ARG A 96 -14.03 -1.18 2.65
CA ARG A 96 -14.77 -0.22 3.49
C ARG A 96 -14.48 1.22 3.12
N ALA A 97 -13.27 1.50 2.68
CA ALA A 97 -12.87 2.84 2.26
C ALA A 97 -13.24 3.17 0.81
N GLY A 98 -13.70 2.17 0.03
CA GLY A 98 -14.20 2.39 -1.33
C GLY A 98 -13.13 2.36 -2.42
N TYR A 99 -12.01 1.68 -2.22
CA TYR A 99 -10.90 1.68 -3.17
C TYR A 99 -10.67 0.37 -3.94
N LEU A 100 -11.47 -0.68 -3.70
CA LEU A 100 -11.23 -1.98 -4.37
C LEU A 100 -11.34 -1.93 -5.89
N ASN A 101 -12.05 -0.95 -6.44
CA ASN A 101 -12.14 -0.78 -7.89
C ASN A 101 -10.85 -0.26 -8.51
N ARG A 102 -9.93 0.30 -7.70
CA ARG A 102 -8.66 0.87 -8.18
C ARG A 102 -7.43 0.16 -7.61
N VAL A 103 -7.62 -0.80 -6.71
CA VAL A 103 -6.53 -1.51 -6.06
C VAL A 103 -6.77 -3.02 -6.17
N THR A 104 -5.76 -3.74 -6.67
CA THR A 104 -5.76 -5.21 -6.70
C THR A 104 -4.77 -5.70 -5.66
N VAL A 105 -5.23 -6.44 -4.66
CA VAL A 105 -4.39 -7.00 -3.61
C VAL A 105 -4.04 -8.43 -3.98
N ILE A 106 -2.75 -8.74 -4.04
CA ILE A 106 -2.22 -10.02 -4.50
C ILE A 106 -1.52 -10.70 -3.33
N TYR A 107 -1.88 -11.96 -3.07
CA TYR A 107 -1.15 -12.80 -2.13
C TYR A 107 0.01 -13.43 -2.88
N GLY A 108 1.23 -13.13 -2.47
CA GLY A 108 2.40 -13.68 -3.14
C GLY A 108 3.70 -13.13 -2.59
N ASP A 109 4.80 -13.60 -3.17
CA ASP A 109 6.15 -13.15 -2.83
C ASP A 109 6.51 -11.95 -3.69
N GLY A 110 6.50 -10.76 -3.07
CA GLY A 110 6.80 -9.51 -3.76
C GLY A 110 8.23 -9.43 -4.28
N THR A 111 9.15 -10.28 -3.80
CA THR A 111 10.53 -10.29 -4.33
C THR A 111 10.59 -10.74 -5.78
N LEU A 112 9.55 -11.43 -6.25
CA LEU A 112 9.45 -11.88 -7.64
C LEU A 112 8.79 -10.85 -8.56
N GLY A 113 8.28 -9.75 -7.99
CA GLY A 113 7.51 -8.77 -8.74
C GLY A 113 6.15 -9.33 -9.17
N TYR A 114 5.48 -8.66 -10.08
CA TYR A 114 4.22 -9.12 -10.64
C TYR A 114 4.20 -8.83 -12.15
N GLU A 115 4.74 -9.76 -12.91
CA GLU A 115 4.94 -9.59 -14.35
C GLU A 115 3.65 -9.61 -15.16
N ALA A 116 2.57 -10.22 -14.63
CA ALA A 116 1.31 -10.35 -15.35
C ALA A 116 0.74 -9.00 -15.82
N GLU A 117 1.03 -7.93 -15.08
CA GLU A 117 0.53 -6.59 -15.37
C GLU A 117 1.63 -5.59 -15.72
N ALA A 118 2.88 -6.06 -15.83
CA ALA A 118 4.00 -5.19 -16.22
C ALA A 118 3.82 -4.68 -17.66
N PRO A 119 4.38 -3.53 -18.05
CA PRO A 119 5.22 -2.66 -17.21
C PRO A 119 4.43 -1.74 -16.28
N TYR A 120 5.12 -1.22 -15.27
CA TYR A 120 4.53 -0.27 -14.32
C TYR A 120 5.18 1.10 -14.48
N ASP A 121 4.40 2.15 -14.26
CA ASP A 121 4.90 3.52 -14.31
C ASP A 121 5.71 3.86 -13.06
N ARG A 122 5.31 3.30 -11.92
CA ARG A 122 5.96 3.50 -10.63
C ARG A 122 5.99 2.20 -9.84
N ILE A 123 7.06 1.98 -9.08
CA ILE A 123 7.19 0.83 -8.17
C ILE A 123 7.67 1.34 -6.82
N ILE A 124 6.98 0.92 -5.75
CA ILE A 124 7.34 1.26 -4.39
C ILE A 124 7.48 -0.01 -3.55
N VAL A 125 8.53 -0.11 -2.74
CA VAL A 125 8.75 -1.22 -1.82
C VAL A 125 8.64 -0.67 -0.41
N THR A 126 7.58 -1.05 0.30
CA THR A 126 7.32 -0.60 1.66
C THR A 126 7.64 -1.67 2.70
N ALA A 127 7.84 -2.92 2.25
CA ALA A 127 8.24 -4.02 3.14
C ALA A 127 9.73 -3.91 3.45
N ALA A 128 10.12 -4.36 4.65
CA ALA A 128 11.53 -4.44 5.01
C ALA A 128 12.22 -5.51 4.17
N ALA A 129 13.16 -5.08 3.32
CA ALA A 129 13.98 -5.98 2.52
C ALA A 129 15.43 -5.49 2.60
N PRO A 130 16.42 -6.41 2.65
CA PRO A 130 17.82 -5.99 2.74
C PRO A 130 18.29 -5.25 1.49
N GLU A 131 17.68 -5.52 0.33
CA GLU A 131 17.97 -4.84 -0.92
C GLU A 131 16.76 -4.94 -1.84
N ILE A 132 16.72 -4.10 -2.88
CA ILE A 132 15.66 -4.18 -3.87
C ILE A 132 15.91 -5.38 -4.76
N PRO A 133 14.96 -6.35 -4.85
CA PRO A 133 15.13 -7.51 -5.71
C PRO A 133 15.30 -7.12 -7.18
N LYS A 134 16.15 -7.83 -7.88
CA LYS A 134 16.45 -7.55 -9.28
C LYS A 134 15.24 -7.45 -10.19
N PRO A 135 14.20 -8.32 -10.08
CA PRO A 135 13.01 -8.20 -10.92
C PRO A 135 12.26 -6.88 -10.78
N LEU A 136 12.48 -6.13 -9.69
CA LEU A 136 11.81 -4.86 -9.46
C LEU A 136 12.56 -3.67 -10.05
N ILE A 137 13.84 -3.83 -10.33
CA ILE A 137 14.67 -2.74 -10.87
C ILE A 137 14.93 -2.90 -12.37
N ASP A 138 14.68 -4.07 -12.91
CA ASP A 138 14.75 -4.34 -14.33
C ASP A 138 13.40 -4.05 -15.01
#